data_506e046d5aa4f905b9ebceded61264d6
#
_entry.id   506e046d5aa4f905b9ebceded61264d6
#
_cell.length_a   1.000
_cell.length_b   1.000
_cell.length_c   1.000
_cell.angle_alpha   90.00
_cell.angle_beta   90.00
_cell.angle_gamma   90.00
#
_symmetry.space_group_name_H-M   'P 1'
#
loop_
_entity.id
_entity.type
_entity.pdbx_description
1 polymer ?
#
loop_
_entity_poly.entity_id
_entity_poly.type
_entity_poly.pdbx_seq_one_letter_code
_entity_poly.pdbx_strand_id
1 'polypeptide(L)'
;MTLRLTLSFVLVMALACTGVSWTLYRALSHELTWRDDITLINRAEQIRQLLLDGAKAENLPLYFNRMMDTRQDILLIHSPDARNISVNHTGVDPSLLDALPSLKKPDLETIAKRDIAGTQLSAVRIAALSYDQPVTITVARLASERQYMLEQYRDNSIMICIIAILLCSALSPLLIRNGLKAIHALSRLTANIDSRGLSQPLDEKTLPIELKPLGSALNIMRQKLDNDFTRLNQFADDLAHELRTPVNILLGHNQVVLNKERTIDEYQQALANNIEELEGLSRLTENILFLARAEHNNILLKKEPVSSAEAIGNLIDFLEYEADEKNITFVTACEGTLQADRILLQRVLLNLLSNAVRYSPENAAIRINTWAKESETVVEVINPGPELDAPDKLFNRFWRGDNARHSSGYGLGLSMVKAIMELHGGSAEYRFAKGEHIFSLRFPA
;
A
#
# COMPACT_ATOMS: atom_id res chain seq x y z
N MET A 1 19.36 4.62 7.89
CA MET A 1 18.50 3.45 7.64
C MET A 1 19.34 2.18 7.33
N THR A 2 20.31 2.24 6.43
CA THR A 2 21.18 1.13 6.07
C THR A 2 21.92 0.51 7.29
N LEU A 3 22.53 1.34 8.15
CA LEU A 3 23.27 0.87 9.33
C LEU A 3 22.38 0.09 10.31
N ARG A 4 21.13 0.53 10.53
CA ARG A 4 20.19 -0.17 11.43
C ARG A 4 19.77 -1.52 10.85
N LEU A 5 19.53 -1.59 9.55
CA LEU A 5 19.18 -2.83 8.85
C LEU A 5 20.35 -3.82 8.82
N THR A 6 21.58 -3.36 8.56
CA THR A 6 22.76 -4.23 8.63
C THR A 6 22.99 -4.78 10.03
N LEU A 7 22.88 -3.94 11.06
CA LEU A 7 23.01 -4.36 12.46
C LEU A 7 21.97 -5.40 12.87
N SER A 8 20.70 -5.17 12.51
CA SER A 8 19.65 -6.15 12.81
C SER A 8 19.85 -7.47 12.07
N PHE A 9 20.31 -7.44 10.82
CA PHE A 9 20.60 -8.65 10.04
C PHE A 9 21.76 -9.45 10.64
N VAL A 10 22.86 -8.77 11.00
CA VAL A 10 24.01 -9.39 11.66
C VAL A 10 23.62 -10.00 13.01
N LEU A 11 22.77 -9.30 13.79
CA LEU A 11 22.28 -9.80 15.07
C LEU A 11 21.46 -11.09 14.90
N VAL A 12 20.53 -11.10 13.94
CA VAL A 12 19.70 -12.28 13.66
C VAL A 12 20.55 -13.46 13.19
N MET A 13 21.54 -13.21 12.33
CA MET A 13 22.48 -14.24 11.88
C MET A 13 23.33 -14.78 13.04
N ALA A 14 23.83 -13.92 13.92
CA ALA A 14 24.59 -14.35 15.09
C ALA A 14 23.76 -15.23 16.03
N LEU A 15 22.50 -14.85 16.30
CA LEU A 15 21.59 -15.65 17.10
C LEU A 15 21.26 -17.00 16.44
N ALA A 16 21.01 -17.01 15.13
CA ALA A 16 20.75 -18.23 14.39
C ALA A 16 21.95 -19.19 14.39
N CYS A 17 23.16 -18.68 14.09
CA CYS A 17 24.39 -19.47 14.10
C CYS A 17 24.66 -20.06 15.50
N THR A 18 24.53 -19.25 16.56
CA THR A 18 24.71 -19.69 17.93
C THR A 18 23.70 -20.76 18.33
N GLY A 19 22.41 -20.58 17.99
CA GLY A 19 21.36 -21.54 18.25
C GLY A 19 21.57 -22.87 17.54
N VAL A 20 21.91 -22.83 16.26
CA VAL A 20 22.20 -24.04 15.47
C VAL A 20 23.45 -24.76 16.00
N SER A 21 24.54 -24.04 16.25
CA SER A 21 25.77 -24.64 16.79
C SER A 21 25.53 -25.28 18.16
N TRP A 22 24.78 -24.62 19.04
CA TRP A 22 24.43 -25.15 20.35
C TRP A 22 23.60 -26.42 20.27
N THR A 23 22.58 -26.46 19.43
CA THR A 23 21.70 -27.64 19.24
C THR A 23 22.49 -28.82 18.67
N LEU A 24 23.31 -28.57 17.64
CA LEU A 24 24.16 -29.59 17.04
C LEU A 24 25.22 -30.13 18.01
N TYR A 25 25.86 -29.25 18.75
CA TYR A 25 26.81 -29.67 19.78
C TYR A 25 26.15 -30.55 20.86
N ARG A 26 24.97 -30.16 21.33
CA ARG A 26 24.20 -30.93 22.31
C ARG A 26 23.78 -32.30 21.77
N ALA A 27 23.28 -32.34 20.51
CA ALA A 27 22.92 -33.59 19.86
C ALA A 27 24.12 -34.53 19.67
N LEU A 28 25.25 -33.99 19.20
CA LEU A 28 26.48 -34.75 19.04
C LEU A 28 27.02 -35.29 20.38
N SER A 29 27.02 -34.44 21.41
CA SER A 29 27.46 -34.85 22.77
C SER A 29 26.59 -35.97 23.34
N HIS A 30 25.27 -35.91 23.12
CA HIS A 30 24.35 -36.95 23.55
C HIS A 30 24.59 -38.26 22.80
N GLU A 31 24.68 -38.18 21.46
CA GLU A 31 24.93 -39.36 20.60
C GLU A 31 26.26 -40.05 20.93
N LEU A 32 27.34 -39.30 21.07
CA LEU A 32 28.64 -39.87 21.39
C LEU A 32 28.62 -40.51 22.79
N THR A 33 27.98 -39.88 23.77
CA THR A 33 27.82 -40.43 25.12
C THR A 33 27.06 -41.75 25.10
N TRP A 34 25.91 -41.78 24.41
CA TRP A 34 25.07 -42.98 24.27
C TRP A 34 25.86 -44.11 23.60
N ARG A 35 26.60 -43.79 22.55
CA ARG A 35 27.40 -44.76 21.80
C ARG A 35 28.56 -45.34 22.64
N ASP A 36 29.23 -44.51 23.45
CA ASP A 36 30.26 -44.97 24.38
C ASP A 36 29.66 -45.91 25.45
N ASP A 37 28.50 -45.52 26.00
CA ASP A 37 27.81 -46.34 27.03
C ASP A 37 27.38 -47.71 26.51
N ILE A 38 26.80 -47.77 25.31
CA ILE A 38 26.46 -49.05 24.67
C ILE A 38 27.74 -49.89 24.41
N THR A 39 28.77 -49.24 23.90
CA THR A 39 30.05 -49.94 23.63
C THR A 39 30.64 -50.53 24.91
N LEU A 40 30.56 -49.82 26.01
CA LEU A 40 31.02 -50.26 27.32
C LEU A 40 30.24 -51.48 27.81
N ILE A 41 28.91 -51.46 27.72
CA ILE A 41 28.04 -52.60 28.08
C ILE A 41 28.36 -53.84 27.23
N ASN A 42 28.44 -53.66 25.91
CA ASN A 42 28.71 -54.77 24.98
C ASN A 42 30.09 -55.38 25.27
N ARG A 43 31.08 -54.58 25.59
CA ARG A 43 32.41 -55.08 25.94
C ARG A 43 32.43 -55.86 27.26
N ALA A 44 31.74 -55.35 28.27
CA ALA A 44 31.59 -56.03 29.55
C ALA A 44 30.91 -57.40 29.36
N GLU A 45 29.88 -57.46 28.55
CA GLU A 45 29.16 -58.69 28.23
C GLU A 45 30.02 -59.67 27.40
N GLN A 46 30.77 -59.18 26.41
CA GLN A 46 31.71 -60.01 25.64
C GLN A 46 32.77 -60.68 26.54
N ILE A 47 33.35 -59.95 27.52
CA ILE A 47 34.31 -60.50 28.44
C ILE A 47 33.64 -61.56 29.33
N ARG A 48 32.42 -61.28 29.79
CA ARG A 48 31.64 -62.28 30.56
C ARG A 48 31.39 -63.59 29.77
N GLN A 49 31.01 -63.50 28.51
CA GLN A 49 30.82 -64.65 27.64
C GLN A 49 32.11 -65.45 27.43
N LEU A 50 33.25 -64.76 27.20
CA LEU A 50 34.53 -65.44 27.06
C LEU A 50 34.92 -66.28 28.31
N LEU A 51 34.59 -65.81 29.52
CA LEU A 51 34.77 -66.55 30.75
C LEU A 51 33.83 -67.77 30.84
N LEU A 52 32.55 -67.63 30.45
CA LEU A 52 31.57 -68.71 30.42
C LEU A 52 31.93 -69.77 29.41
N ASP A 53 32.55 -69.39 28.28
CA ASP A 53 33.05 -70.30 27.25
C ASP A 53 34.37 -71.03 27.65
N GLY A 54 34.80 -70.84 28.90
CA GLY A 54 35.96 -71.56 29.43
C GLY A 54 37.32 -70.85 29.23
N ALA A 55 37.34 -69.54 28.91
CA ALA A 55 38.60 -68.80 28.88
C ALA A 55 39.13 -68.59 30.29
N LYS A 56 40.42 -68.84 30.47
CA LYS A 56 41.07 -68.58 31.76
C LYS A 56 41.21 -67.10 32.03
N ALA A 57 40.90 -66.63 33.26
CA ALA A 57 40.95 -65.23 33.61
C ALA A 57 42.35 -64.64 33.35
N GLU A 58 43.45 -65.45 33.50
CA GLU A 58 44.81 -65.04 33.22
C GLU A 58 45.07 -64.64 31.76
N ASN A 59 44.29 -65.18 30.79
CA ASN A 59 44.47 -64.89 29.39
C ASN A 59 43.60 -63.70 28.93
N LEU A 60 42.66 -63.20 29.73
CA LEU A 60 41.78 -62.06 29.38
C LEU A 60 42.56 -60.78 29.05
N PRO A 61 43.67 -60.42 29.69
CA PRO A 61 44.50 -59.29 29.27
C PRO A 61 44.98 -59.35 27.84
N LEU A 62 45.24 -60.54 27.32
CA LEU A 62 45.70 -60.78 25.94
C LEU A 62 44.53 -60.55 24.94
N TYR A 63 43.32 -61.02 25.27
CA TYR A 63 42.11 -60.74 24.48
C TYR A 63 41.73 -59.26 24.53
N PHE A 64 41.78 -58.66 25.72
CA PHE A 64 41.49 -57.24 25.92
C PHE A 64 42.40 -56.35 25.07
N ASN A 65 43.71 -56.59 25.11
CA ASN A 65 44.68 -55.85 24.30
C ASN A 65 44.53 -56.01 22.79
N ARG A 66 43.92 -57.11 22.32
CA ARG A 66 43.66 -57.35 20.90
C ARG A 66 42.34 -56.79 20.43
N MET A 67 41.33 -56.72 21.30
CA MET A 67 39.95 -56.38 20.94
C MET A 67 39.57 -54.97 21.34
N MET A 68 40.30 -54.30 22.21
CA MET A 68 39.91 -53.05 22.79
C MET A 68 41.01 -51.98 22.69
N ASP A 69 40.59 -50.71 22.69
CA ASP A 69 41.53 -49.58 22.71
C ASP A 69 42.04 -49.38 24.14
N THR A 70 43.20 -49.94 24.45
CA THR A 70 43.80 -49.88 25.78
C THR A 70 44.23 -48.48 26.20
N ARG A 71 44.18 -47.46 25.30
CA ARG A 71 44.43 -46.07 25.64
C ARG A 71 43.32 -45.42 26.44
N GLN A 72 42.11 -45.97 26.28
CA GLN A 72 40.89 -45.41 26.89
C GLN A 72 40.19 -46.41 27.79
N ASP A 73 40.28 -47.70 27.43
CA ASP A 73 39.57 -48.76 28.12
C ASP A 73 40.41 -49.37 29.25
N ILE A 74 39.72 -49.61 30.37
CA ILE A 74 40.31 -50.17 31.60
C ILE A 74 39.63 -51.48 31.89
N LEU A 75 40.36 -52.54 32.15
CA LEU A 75 39.87 -53.82 32.61
C LEU A 75 40.46 -54.13 33.98
N LEU A 76 39.60 -54.38 34.96
CA LEU A 76 39.97 -54.90 36.26
C LEU A 76 39.23 -56.22 36.50
N ILE A 77 39.95 -57.28 36.86
CA ILE A 77 39.41 -58.58 37.21
C ILE A 77 39.80 -58.89 38.64
N HIS A 78 38.80 -59.04 39.47
CA HIS A 78 38.95 -59.41 40.88
C HIS A 78 38.49 -60.84 41.06
N SER A 79 39.43 -61.71 41.57
CA SER A 79 39.17 -63.05 41.94
C SER A 79 39.50 -63.26 43.41
N PRO A 80 38.65 -63.96 44.22
CA PRO A 80 38.92 -64.18 45.64
C PRO A 80 40.18 -64.97 45.90
N ASP A 81 40.51 -65.89 45.02
CA ASP A 81 41.62 -66.87 45.21
C ASP A 81 42.80 -66.64 44.25
N ALA A 82 42.74 -65.68 43.35
CA ALA A 82 43.79 -65.43 42.37
C ALA A 82 44.27 -63.96 42.43
N ARG A 83 45.45 -63.74 41.84
CA ARG A 83 46.02 -62.39 41.70
C ARG A 83 45.12 -61.49 40.90
N ASN A 84 44.77 -60.30 41.45
CA ASN A 84 44.01 -59.30 40.72
C ASN A 84 44.69 -58.93 39.41
N ILE A 85 43.97 -58.99 38.33
CA ILE A 85 44.44 -58.68 36.97
C ILE A 85 43.95 -57.30 36.60
N SER A 86 44.88 -56.43 36.25
CA SER A 86 44.57 -55.05 35.82
C SER A 86 45.26 -54.77 34.48
N VAL A 87 44.46 -54.30 33.54
CA VAL A 87 44.90 -53.69 32.26
C VAL A 87 44.42 -52.22 32.28
N ASN A 88 45.36 -51.36 32.65
CA ASN A 88 45.05 -49.92 32.77
C ASN A 88 46.26 -49.11 32.29
N HIS A 89 46.11 -48.49 31.13
CA HIS A 89 47.12 -47.60 30.53
C HIS A 89 46.69 -46.12 30.60
N THR A 90 45.54 -45.84 31.26
CA THR A 90 44.97 -44.51 31.30
C THR A 90 45.47 -43.65 32.45
N GLY A 91 46.21 -44.25 33.42
CA GLY A 91 46.67 -43.56 34.63
C GLY A 91 45.56 -43.33 35.68
N VAL A 92 44.38 -43.86 35.50
CA VAL A 92 43.27 -43.79 36.48
C VAL A 92 43.55 -44.72 37.65
N ASP A 93 43.34 -44.22 38.89
CA ASP A 93 43.54 -45.05 40.12
C ASP A 93 42.50 -46.16 40.17
N PRO A 94 42.86 -47.44 40.17
CA PRO A 94 41.99 -48.59 40.27
C PRO A 94 41.04 -48.56 41.48
N SER A 95 41.46 -47.97 42.58
CA SER A 95 40.65 -47.87 43.81
C SER A 95 39.32 -47.15 43.63
N LEU A 96 39.23 -46.22 42.64
CA LEU A 96 38.02 -45.50 42.31
C LEU A 96 36.95 -46.41 41.68
N LEU A 97 37.35 -47.54 41.10
CA LEU A 97 36.50 -48.52 40.46
C LEU A 97 36.07 -49.65 41.39
N ASP A 98 36.78 -49.88 42.48
CA ASP A 98 36.46 -50.97 43.44
C ASP A 98 35.21 -50.69 44.27
N ALA A 99 34.81 -49.44 44.42
CA ALA A 99 33.61 -49.03 45.17
C ALA A 99 32.29 -49.26 44.37
N LEU A 100 32.37 -49.76 43.13
CA LEU A 100 31.16 -49.94 42.30
C LEU A 100 30.38 -51.20 42.70
N PRO A 101 29.04 -51.17 42.68
CA PRO A 101 28.21 -52.32 42.92
C PRO A 101 28.35 -53.35 41.79
N SER A 102 28.46 -54.65 42.17
CA SER A 102 28.54 -55.72 41.19
C SER A 102 27.13 -56.09 40.71
N LEU A 103 26.92 -56.07 39.38
CA LEU A 103 25.66 -56.32 38.72
C LEU A 103 25.63 -57.69 38.04
N LYS A 104 24.45 -58.32 38.00
CA LYS A 104 24.26 -59.57 37.25
C LYS A 104 24.11 -59.32 35.75
N LYS A 105 23.50 -58.22 35.38
CA LYS A 105 23.34 -57.79 33.99
C LYS A 105 23.51 -56.28 33.90
N PRO A 106 24.38 -55.78 33.04
CA PRO A 106 24.57 -54.37 32.88
C PRO A 106 23.46 -53.75 32.03
N ASP A 107 23.03 -52.55 32.35
CA ASP A 107 22.11 -51.72 31.58
C ASP A 107 22.61 -50.29 31.54
N LEU A 108 22.08 -49.45 30.59
CA LEU A 108 22.47 -48.07 30.41
C LEU A 108 22.31 -47.21 31.70
N GLU A 109 21.30 -47.53 32.51
CA GLU A 109 21.03 -46.85 33.78
C GLU A 109 22.01 -47.23 34.89
N THR A 110 22.72 -48.35 34.73
CA THR A 110 23.63 -48.93 35.74
C THR A 110 25.07 -48.53 35.56
N ILE A 111 25.38 -47.77 34.51
CA ILE A 111 26.72 -47.22 34.24
C ILE A 111 27.07 -46.15 35.27
N ALA A 112 28.09 -46.39 36.01
CA ALA A 112 28.62 -45.39 36.94
C ALA A 112 29.44 -44.36 36.16
N LYS A 113 29.08 -43.10 36.28
CA LYS A 113 29.77 -41.97 35.65
C LYS A 113 30.47 -41.12 36.71
N ARG A 114 31.76 -40.91 36.57
CA ARG A 114 32.56 -40.07 37.46
C ARG A 114 33.40 -39.12 36.62
N ASP A 115 33.64 -37.93 37.13
CA ASP A 115 34.54 -36.96 36.52
C ASP A 115 35.91 -37.09 37.18
N ILE A 116 36.94 -37.33 36.36
CA ILE A 116 38.33 -37.45 36.80
C ILE A 116 39.15 -36.44 36.02
N ALA A 117 39.66 -35.43 36.73
CA ALA A 117 40.47 -34.37 36.14
C ALA A 117 39.85 -33.68 34.90
N GLY A 118 38.51 -33.47 34.90
CA GLY A 118 37.80 -32.85 33.83
C GLY A 118 37.39 -33.81 32.66
N THR A 119 37.72 -35.10 32.79
CA THR A 119 37.34 -36.12 31.80
C THR A 119 36.38 -37.12 32.44
N GLN A 120 35.29 -37.44 31.76
CA GLN A 120 34.29 -38.37 32.27
C GLN A 120 34.79 -39.82 32.15
N LEU A 121 34.76 -40.52 33.27
CA LEU A 121 34.97 -41.97 33.34
C LEU A 121 33.62 -42.67 33.45
N SER A 122 33.32 -43.56 32.52
CA SER A 122 32.15 -44.45 32.56
C SER A 122 32.62 -45.85 32.95
N ALA A 123 31.99 -46.48 33.92
CA ALA A 123 32.39 -47.79 34.41
C ALA A 123 31.19 -48.71 34.69
N VAL A 124 31.36 -49.99 34.40
CA VAL A 124 30.39 -51.06 34.69
C VAL A 124 31.14 -52.18 35.40
N ARG A 125 30.54 -52.69 36.50
CA ARG A 125 31.06 -53.83 37.27
C ARG A 125 30.05 -54.97 37.22
N ILE A 126 30.48 -56.12 36.70
CA ILE A 126 29.62 -57.31 36.52
C ILE A 126 30.20 -58.51 37.27
N ALA A 127 29.29 -59.37 37.77
CA ALA A 127 29.66 -60.66 38.33
C ALA A 127 29.72 -61.72 37.21
N ALA A 128 30.75 -62.54 37.22
CA ALA A 128 30.92 -63.66 36.27
C ALA A 128 31.39 -64.89 37.05
N LEU A 129 31.33 -66.07 36.39
CA LEU A 129 31.88 -67.31 36.91
C LEU A 129 33.03 -67.74 35.99
N SER A 130 34.19 -68.06 36.60
CA SER A 130 35.33 -68.65 35.92
C SER A 130 35.66 -69.97 36.59
N TYR A 131 35.49 -71.11 35.94
CA TYR A 131 35.65 -72.44 36.50
C TYR A 131 34.97 -72.60 37.89
N ASP A 132 33.68 -72.23 37.97
CA ASP A 132 32.86 -72.22 39.19
C ASP A 132 33.28 -71.29 40.31
N GLN A 133 34.28 -70.47 40.08
CA GLN A 133 34.73 -69.47 41.07
C GLN A 133 34.07 -68.10 40.73
N PRO A 134 33.54 -67.38 41.71
CA PRO A 134 32.98 -66.06 41.49
C PRO A 134 34.07 -65.04 41.13
N VAL A 135 34.00 -64.41 40.00
CA VAL A 135 34.93 -63.37 39.55
C VAL A 135 34.16 -62.09 39.29
N THR A 136 34.76 -60.99 39.67
CA THR A 136 34.16 -59.69 39.37
C THR A 136 34.99 -58.98 38.30
N ILE A 137 34.29 -58.61 37.22
CA ILE A 137 34.87 -57.89 36.07
C ILE A 137 34.43 -56.45 36.14
N THR A 138 35.37 -55.51 36.12
CA THR A 138 35.07 -54.08 35.95
C THR A 138 35.67 -53.63 34.64
N VAL A 139 34.79 -53.14 33.77
CA VAL A 139 35.19 -52.49 32.51
C VAL A 139 34.89 -50.99 32.64
N ALA A 140 35.87 -50.18 32.37
CA ALA A 140 35.71 -48.73 32.41
C ALA A 140 36.30 -48.10 31.15
N ARG A 141 35.78 -46.94 30.77
CA ARG A 141 36.25 -46.19 29.63
C ARG A 141 36.39 -44.72 30.00
N LEU A 142 37.56 -44.15 29.68
CA LEU A 142 37.83 -42.74 29.82
C LEU A 142 37.43 -42.00 28.54
N ALA A 143 36.61 -40.97 28.67
CA ALA A 143 36.02 -40.25 27.52
C ALA A 143 36.97 -39.20 26.91
N SER A 144 38.27 -39.43 26.95
CA SER A 144 39.28 -38.45 26.47
C SER A 144 39.16 -38.17 24.96
N GLU A 145 38.92 -39.19 24.14
CA GLU A 145 38.77 -39.03 22.69
C GLU A 145 37.45 -38.32 22.35
N ARG A 146 36.36 -38.68 23.03
CA ARG A 146 35.07 -37.97 22.89
C ARG A 146 35.22 -36.50 23.24
N GLN A 147 35.90 -36.18 24.34
CA GLN A 147 36.13 -34.81 24.76
C GLN A 147 36.93 -34.03 23.72
N TYR A 148 38.00 -34.62 23.21
CA TYR A 148 38.80 -34.03 22.14
C TYR A 148 37.96 -33.76 20.86
N MET A 149 37.12 -34.72 20.44
CA MET A 149 36.22 -34.55 19.29
C MET A 149 35.21 -33.41 19.53
N LEU A 150 34.62 -33.33 20.72
CA LEU A 150 33.67 -32.28 21.07
C LEU A 150 34.34 -30.91 21.14
N GLU A 151 35.53 -30.80 21.66
CA GLU A 151 36.34 -29.56 21.68
C GLU A 151 36.67 -29.11 20.26
N GLN A 152 37.17 -30.02 19.44
CA GLN A 152 37.45 -29.71 18.01
C GLN A 152 36.20 -29.30 17.23
N TYR A 153 35.08 -29.98 17.48
CA TYR A 153 33.80 -29.60 16.86
C TYR A 153 33.34 -28.20 17.30
N ARG A 154 33.44 -27.89 18.60
CA ARG A 154 33.12 -26.57 19.15
C ARG A 154 33.94 -25.48 18.48
N ASP A 155 35.27 -25.66 18.44
CA ASP A 155 36.19 -24.66 17.92
C ASP A 155 36.00 -24.43 16.42
N ASN A 156 35.81 -25.50 15.65
CA ASN A 156 35.46 -25.42 14.23
C ASN A 156 34.11 -24.70 14.01
N SER A 157 33.09 -25.01 14.84
CA SER A 157 31.79 -24.35 14.76
C SER A 157 31.86 -22.86 15.06
N ILE A 158 32.62 -22.46 16.06
CA ILE A 158 32.89 -21.05 16.40
C ILE A 158 33.58 -20.34 15.24
N MET A 159 34.62 -20.96 14.66
CA MET A 159 35.31 -20.39 13.49
C MET A 159 34.39 -20.19 12.30
N ILE A 160 33.55 -21.18 11.97
CA ILE A 160 32.61 -21.11 10.89
C ILE A 160 31.54 -19.97 11.13
N CYS A 161 31.05 -19.88 12.36
CA CYS A 161 30.12 -18.80 12.76
C CYS A 161 30.77 -17.42 12.62
N ILE A 162 32.01 -17.24 13.03
CA ILE A 162 32.71 -15.96 12.89
C ILE A 162 32.86 -15.59 11.40
N ILE A 163 33.30 -16.55 10.58
CA ILE A 163 33.46 -16.32 9.14
C ILE A 163 32.13 -15.97 8.50
N ALA A 164 31.05 -16.69 8.82
CA ALA A 164 29.70 -16.41 8.31
C ALA A 164 29.22 -15.01 8.70
N ILE A 165 29.42 -14.60 9.94
CA ILE A 165 29.05 -13.26 10.44
C ILE A 165 29.85 -12.18 9.73
N LEU A 166 31.13 -12.36 9.51
CA LEU A 166 32.00 -11.41 8.82
C LEU A 166 31.58 -11.26 7.35
N LEU A 167 31.32 -12.37 6.65
CA LEU A 167 30.82 -12.36 5.27
C LEU A 167 29.47 -11.65 5.15
N CYS A 168 28.53 -11.98 6.02
CA CYS A 168 27.23 -11.32 6.06
C CYS A 168 27.33 -9.82 6.37
N SER A 169 28.22 -9.45 7.29
CA SER A 169 28.48 -8.04 7.61
C SER A 169 29.07 -7.26 6.44
N ALA A 170 29.94 -7.87 5.64
CA ALA A 170 30.55 -7.25 4.46
C ALA A 170 29.57 -7.14 3.26
N LEU A 171 28.75 -8.18 3.02
CA LEU A 171 27.83 -8.24 1.88
C LEU A 171 26.53 -7.47 2.11
N SER A 172 26.01 -7.45 3.33
CA SER A 172 24.74 -6.81 3.68
C SER A 172 24.64 -5.34 3.26
N PRO A 173 25.60 -4.44 3.51
CA PRO A 173 25.50 -3.05 3.10
C PRO A 173 25.49 -2.86 1.59
N LEU A 174 26.14 -3.73 0.83
CA LEU A 174 26.13 -3.70 -0.64
C LEU A 174 24.75 -4.06 -1.20
N LEU A 175 24.14 -5.12 -0.68
CA LEU A 175 22.79 -5.55 -1.08
C LEU A 175 21.73 -4.50 -0.70
N ILE A 176 21.79 -3.96 0.52
CA ILE A 176 20.86 -2.95 0.99
C ILE A 176 21.00 -1.66 0.18
N ARG A 177 22.21 -1.20 -0.09
CA ARG A 177 22.44 0.01 -0.91
C ARG A 177 21.87 -0.16 -2.33
N ASN A 178 22.09 -1.30 -2.96
CA ASN A 178 21.58 -1.57 -4.31
C ASN A 178 20.04 -1.64 -4.33
N GLY A 179 19.42 -2.28 -3.34
CA GLY A 179 17.95 -2.31 -3.22
C GLY A 179 17.33 -0.93 -2.96
N LEU A 180 18.01 -0.08 -2.17
CA LEU A 180 17.50 1.25 -1.84
C LEU A 180 17.75 2.30 -2.94
N LYS A 181 18.64 2.06 -3.92
CA LYS A 181 18.90 3.00 -5.02
C LYS A 181 17.62 3.37 -5.79
N ALA A 182 16.78 2.39 -6.08
CA ALA A 182 15.52 2.60 -6.80
C ALA A 182 14.55 3.50 -6.02
N ILE A 183 14.46 3.32 -4.70
CA ILE A 183 13.62 4.15 -3.82
C ILE A 183 14.16 5.59 -3.77
N HIS A 184 15.47 5.77 -3.68
CA HIS A 184 16.07 7.12 -3.69
C HIS A 184 15.91 7.81 -5.05
N ALA A 185 16.00 7.07 -6.18
CA ALA A 185 15.74 7.60 -7.50
C ALA A 185 14.28 8.09 -7.61
N LEU A 186 13.31 7.28 -7.16
CA LEU A 186 11.89 7.65 -7.13
C LEU A 186 11.64 8.88 -6.25
N SER A 187 12.26 8.94 -5.07
CA SER A 187 12.16 10.09 -4.16
C SER A 187 12.73 11.38 -4.76
N ARG A 188 13.83 11.30 -5.50
CA ARG A 188 14.40 12.49 -6.20
C ARG A 188 13.50 12.94 -7.34
N LEU A 189 12.94 12.02 -8.10
CA LEU A 189 12.01 12.32 -9.18
C LEU A 189 10.74 13.01 -8.65
N THR A 190 10.21 12.57 -7.49
CA THR A 190 9.05 13.19 -6.85
C THR A 190 9.37 14.55 -6.23
N ALA A 191 10.55 14.74 -5.66
CA ALA A 191 10.94 16.01 -5.05
C ALA A 191 11.15 17.15 -6.06
N ASN A 192 11.43 16.82 -7.32
CA ASN A 192 11.68 17.78 -8.40
C ASN A 192 10.45 17.96 -9.33
N ILE A 193 9.28 17.51 -8.92
CA ILE A 193 8.05 17.77 -9.65
C ILE A 193 7.64 19.23 -9.41
N ASP A 194 7.96 20.08 -10.37
CA ASP A 194 7.40 21.41 -10.51
C ASP A 194 6.25 21.40 -11.55
N SER A 195 5.59 22.52 -11.74
CA SER A 195 4.50 22.64 -12.69
C SER A 195 4.89 22.30 -14.15
N ARG A 196 6.17 22.39 -14.51
CA ARG A 196 6.70 22.04 -15.83
C ARG A 196 7.05 20.55 -15.95
N GLY A 197 7.33 19.91 -14.84
CA GLY A 197 7.67 18.49 -14.78
C GLY A 197 6.45 17.54 -14.63
N LEU A 198 5.23 18.08 -14.45
CA LEU A 198 4.01 17.27 -14.32
C LEU A 198 3.68 16.47 -15.58
N SER A 199 3.95 16.99 -16.77
CA SER A 199 3.62 16.35 -18.06
C SER A 199 4.49 15.16 -18.45
N GLN A 200 5.68 14.94 -17.82
CA GLN A 200 6.57 13.84 -18.17
C GLN A 200 6.32 12.60 -17.30
N PRO A 201 5.77 11.50 -17.83
CA PRO A 201 5.49 10.30 -17.05
C PRO A 201 6.81 9.64 -16.60
N LEU A 202 6.74 9.00 -15.42
CA LEU A 202 7.79 8.11 -14.95
C LEU A 202 7.87 6.88 -15.86
N ASP A 203 9.07 6.51 -16.28
CA ASP A 203 9.28 5.27 -17.04
C ASP A 203 9.22 4.06 -16.08
N GLU A 204 8.07 3.40 -16.04
CA GLU A 204 7.82 2.22 -15.20
C GLU A 204 8.70 1.02 -15.57
N LYS A 205 9.30 1.01 -16.80
CA LYS A 205 10.17 -0.08 -17.25
C LYS A 205 11.51 -0.09 -16.51
N THR A 206 11.93 1.06 -16.00
CA THR A 206 13.19 1.21 -15.26
C THR A 206 13.06 0.85 -13.79
N LEU A 207 11.83 0.64 -13.30
CA LEU A 207 11.55 0.31 -11.90
C LEU A 207 11.59 -1.20 -11.65
N PRO A 208 12.13 -1.64 -10.49
CA PRO A 208 11.95 -3.00 -10.00
C PRO A 208 10.48 -3.40 -9.95
N ILE A 209 10.19 -4.70 -10.08
CA ILE A 209 8.82 -5.22 -10.16
C ILE A 209 7.98 -4.85 -8.92
N GLU A 210 8.62 -4.79 -7.76
CA GLU A 210 8.02 -4.44 -6.48
C GLU A 210 7.59 -2.96 -6.39
N LEU A 211 8.23 -2.09 -7.19
CA LEU A 211 7.96 -0.65 -7.22
C LEU A 211 7.07 -0.20 -8.39
N LYS A 212 6.76 -1.08 -9.34
CA LYS A 212 5.87 -0.76 -10.46
C LYS A 212 4.48 -0.27 -10.03
N PRO A 213 3.79 -0.91 -9.07
CA PRO A 213 2.49 -0.42 -8.62
C PRO A 213 2.55 1.00 -8.03
N LEU A 214 3.64 1.33 -7.33
CA LEU A 214 3.87 2.67 -6.80
C LEU A 214 4.15 3.68 -7.91
N GLY A 215 4.94 3.29 -8.92
CA GLY A 215 5.21 4.11 -10.11
C GLY A 215 3.93 4.43 -10.89
N SER A 216 3.08 3.43 -11.11
CA SER A 216 1.79 3.60 -11.80
C SER A 216 0.84 4.50 -11.01
N ALA A 217 0.69 4.31 -9.70
CA ALA A 217 -0.12 5.17 -8.85
C ALA A 217 0.37 6.63 -8.89
N LEU A 218 1.69 6.84 -8.90
CA LEU A 218 2.29 8.17 -9.00
C LEU A 218 2.04 8.81 -10.38
N ASN A 219 2.10 8.04 -11.47
CA ASN A 219 1.76 8.51 -12.81
C ASN A 219 0.30 8.95 -12.92
N ILE A 220 -0.64 8.17 -12.35
CA ILE A 220 -2.06 8.52 -12.30
C ILE A 220 -2.26 9.83 -11.52
N MET A 221 -1.63 9.98 -10.35
CA MET A 221 -1.71 11.20 -9.55
C MET A 221 -1.17 12.42 -10.33
N ARG A 222 0.00 12.27 -10.98
CA ARG A 222 0.60 13.33 -11.81
C ARG A 222 -0.31 13.74 -12.95
N GLN A 223 -0.87 12.79 -13.69
CA GLN A 223 -1.79 13.08 -14.77
C GLN A 223 -3.03 13.82 -14.30
N LYS A 224 -3.57 13.45 -13.14
CA LYS A 224 -4.69 14.16 -12.54
C LYS A 224 -4.32 15.61 -12.19
N LEU A 225 -3.17 15.80 -11.54
CA LEU A 225 -2.68 17.14 -11.19
C LEU A 225 -2.38 18.00 -12.43
N ASP A 226 -1.81 17.43 -13.48
CA ASP A 226 -1.53 18.13 -14.75
C ASP A 226 -2.83 18.60 -15.42
N ASN A 227 -3.82 17.72 -15.48
CA ASN A 227 -5.14 18.05 -16.00
C ASN A 227 -5.83 19.15 -15.16
N ASP A 228 -5.76 19.05 -13.83
CA ASP A 228 -6.37 20.05 -12.94
C ASP A 228 -5.65 21.40 -13.05
N PHE A 229 -4.31 21.40 -13.16
CA PHE A 229 -3.50 22.61 -13.36
C PHE A 229 -3.76 23.26 -14.72
N THR A 230 -3.87 22.46 -15.78
CA THR A 230 -4.21 22.94 -17.12
C THR A 230 -5.59 23.57 -17.15
N ARG A 231 -6.58 22.94 -16.51
CA ARG A 231 -7.93 23.50 -16.37
C ARG A 231 -7.94 24.82 -15.59
N LEU A 232 -7.15 24.87 -14.50
CA LEU A 232 -7.04 26.10 -13.69
C LEU A 232 -6.44 27.26 -14.49
N ASN A 233 -5.35 27.00 -15.23
CA ASN A 233 -4.72 28.04 -16.07
C ASN A 233 -5.66 28.51 -17.17
N GLN A 234 -6.33 27.59 -17.86
CA GLN A 234 -7.30 27.96 -18.88
C GLN A 234 -8.45 28.79 -18.29
N PHE A 235 -8.97 28.43 -17.13
CA PHE A 235 -9.98 29.20 -16.42
C PHE A 235 -9.48 30.63 -16.07
N ALA A 236 -8.24 30.75 -15.59
CA ALA A 236 -7.65 32.07 -15.28
C ALA A 236 -7.50 32.94 -16.53
N ASP A 237 -7.05 32.36 -17.65
CA ASP A 237 -6.88 33.05 -18.93
C ASP A 237 -8.24 33.50 -19.49
N ASP A 238 -9.25 32.61 -19.50
CA ASP A 238 -10.61 32.91 -19.94
C ASP A 238 -11.23 34.03 -19.08
N LEU A 239 -11.06 33.95 -17.75
CA LEU A 239 -11.52 34.96 -16.81
C LEU A 239 -10.89 36.32 -17.07
N ALA A 240 -9.55 36.36 -17.26
CA ALA A 240 -8.84 37.60 -17.54
C ALA A 240 -9.33 38.24 -18.85
N HIS A 241 -9.63 37.39 -19.87
CA HIS A 241 -10.16 37.88 -21.13
C HIS A 241 -11.57 38.47 -20.99
N GLU A 242 -12.48 37.76 -20.32
CA GLU A 242 -13.87 38.19 -20.12
C GLU A 242 -14.01 39.39 -19.17
N LEU A 243 -13.08 39.61 -18.25
CA LEU A 243 -13.03 40.83 -17.43
C LEU A 243 -12.45 42.02 -18.18
N ARG A 244 -11.46 41.79 -19.06
CA ARG A 244 -10.78 42.87 -19.78
C ARG A 244 -11.73 43.60 -20.75
N THR A 245 -12.62 42.85 -21.40
CA THR A 245 -13.58 43.40 -22.41
C THR A 245 -14.49 44.48 -21.81
N PRO A 246 -15.32 44.22 -20.77
CA PRO A 246 -16.20 45.24 -20.19
C PRO A 246 -15.42 46.40 -19.58
N VAL A 247 -14.28 46.15 -18.97
CA VAL A 247 -13.42 47.23 -18.42
C VAL A 247 -12.91 48.14 -19.53
N ASN A 248 -12.50 47.61 -20.67
CA ASN A 248 -12.08 48.42 -21.83
C ASN A 248 -13.22 49.18 -22.48
N ILE A 249 -14.43 48.59 -22.54
CA ILE A 249 -15.66 49.28 -23.03
C ILE A 249 -15.93 50.49 -22.10
N LEU A 250 -16.00 50.28 -20.79
CA LEU A 250 -16.21 51.33 -19.81
C LEU A 250 -15.16 52.44 -19.92
N LEU A 251 -13.89 52.11 -20.02
CA LEU A 251 -12.80 53.07 -20.19
C LEU A 251 -12.94 53.87 -21.48
N GLY A 252 -13.19 53.18 -22.61
CA GLY A 252 -13.33 53.78 -23.92
C GLY A 252 -14.56 54.71 -24.00
N HIS A 253 -15.71 54.28 -23.50
CA HIS A 253 -16.90 55.09 -23.42
C HIS A 253 -16.68 56.36 -22.60
N ASN A 254 -16.10 56.24 -21.39
CA ASN A 254 -15.83 57.39 -20.52
C ASN A 254 -14.83 58.37 -21.17
N GLN A 255 -13.77 57.84 -21.83
CA GLN A 255 -12.81 58.70 -22.59
C GLN A 255 -13.48 59.48 -23.71
N VAL A 256 -14.39 58.82 -24.46
CA VAL A 256 -15.15 59.49 -25.54
C VAL A 256 -16.11 60.56 -24.98
N VAL A 257 -16.77 60.29 -23.87
CA VAL A 257 -17.67 61.26 -23.22
C VAL A 257 -16.91 62.45 -22.68
N LEU A 258 -15.71 62.27 -22.13
CA LEU A 258 -14.87 63.31 -21.57
C LEU A 258 -14.12 64.15 -22.64
N ASN A 259 -14.03 63.68 -23.87
CA ASN A 259 -13.24 64.33 -24.93
C ASN A 259 -13.82 65.61 -25.49
N LYS A 260 -15.12 65.84 -25.30
CA LYS A 260 -15.84 67.09 -25.68
C LYS A 260 -17.01 67.36 -24.74
N GLU A 261 -17.45 68.61 -24.68
CA GLU A 261 -18.71 68.96 -24.01
C GLU A 261 -19.88 68.24 -24.61
N ARG A 262 -20.78 67.77 -23.76
CA ARG A 262 -21.96 67.00 -24.11
C ARG A 262 -23.23 67.67 -23.50
N THR A 263 -24.40 67.28 -24.03
CA THR A 263 -25.66 67.63 -23.38
C THR A 263 -25.86 66.83 -22.09
N ILE A 264 -26.74 67.30 -21.22
CA ILE A 264 -27.11 66.60 -19.99
C ILE A 264 -27.67 65.22 -20.31
N ASP A 265 -28.48 65.09 -21.32
CA ASP A 265 -29.08 63.82 -21.78
C ASP A 265 -28.04 62.81 -22.26
N GLU A 266 -26.99 63.30 -22.98
CA GLU A 266 -25.88 62.43 -23.44
C GLU A 266 -25.03 61.94 -22.23
N TYR A 267 -24.84 62.77 -21.19
CA TYR A 267 -24.18 62.33 -19.96
C TYR A 267 -25.03 61.31 -19.18
N GLN A 268 -26.34 61.55 -19.08
CA GLN A 268 -27.26 60.58 -18.44
C GLN A 268 -27.26 59.25 -19.15
N GLN A 269 -27.29 59.25 -20.47
CA GLN A 269 -27.22 57.99 -21.26
C GLN A 269 -25.89 57.28 -21.08
N ALA A 270 -24.79 58.03 -21.04
CA ALA A 270 -23.48 57.43 -20.79
C ALA A 270 -23.36 56.81 -19.38
N LEU A 271 -23.94 57.43 -18.37
CA LEU A 271 -24.02 56.88 -17.03
C LEU A 271 -24.92 55.66 -16.96
N ALA A 272 -26.06 55.68 -17.64
CA ALA A 272 -26.96 54.53 -17.72
C ALA A 272 -26.25 53.29 -18.36
N ASN A 273 -25.58 53.51 -19.50
CA ASN A 273 -24.77 52.48 -20.14
C ASN A 273 -23.61 51.94 -19.23
N ASN A 274 -22.96 52.82 -18.48
CA ASN A 274 -21.93 52.41 -17.52
C ASN A 274 -22.50 51.58 -16.38
N ILE A 275 -23.69 51.92 -15.87
CA ILE A 275 -24.38 51.17 -14.82
C ILE A 275 -24.71 49.76 -15.35
N GLU A 276 -25.26 49.65 -16.54
CA GLU A 276 -25.60 48.37 -17.18
C GLU A 276 -24.35 47.47 -17.31
N GLU A 277 -23.23 48.02 -17.77
CA GLU A 277 -21.96 47.28 -17.90
C GLU A 277 -21.40 46.85 -16.56
N LEU A 278 -21.47 47.70 -15.53
CA LEU A 278 -21.05 47.36 -14.16
C LEU A 278 -21.93 46.29 -13.51
N GLU A 279 -23.25 46.32 -13.74
CA GLU A 279 -24.15 45.25 -13.30
C GLU A 279 -23.85 43.94 -14.00
N GLY A 280 -23.53 43.99 -15.31
CA GLY A 280 -23.07 42.82 -16.08
C GLY A 280 -21.82 42.22 -15.45
N LEU A 281 -20.87 43.03 -15.07
CA LEU A 281 -19.60 42.65 -14.41
C LEU A 281 -19.84 42.07 -13.01
N SER A 282 -20.78 42.63 -12.25
CA SER A 282 -21.24 42.08 -10.97
C SER A 282 -21.83 40.69 -11.13
N ARG A 283 -22.73 40.49 -12.08
CA ARG A 283 -23.32 39.18 -12.41
C ARG A 283 -22.26 38.18 -12.84
N LEU A 284 -21.27 38.60 -13.63
CA LEU A 284 -20.15 37.74 -14.03
C LEU A 284 -19.36 37.23 -12.79
N THR A 285 -18.99 38.14 -11.89
CA THR A 285 -18.23 37.77 -10.67
C THR A 285 -19.03 36.85 -9.75
N GLU A 286 -20.32 37.09 -9.55
CA GLU A 286 -21.21 36.22 -8.78
C GLU A 286 -21.31 34.81 -9.37
N ASN A 287 -21.43 34.71 -10.71
CA ASN A 287 -21.47 33.43 -11.41
C ASN A 287 -20.17 32.64 -11.25
N ILE A 288 -19.03 33.32 -11.34
CA ILE A 288 -17.70 32.71 -11.12
C ILE A 288 -17.55 32.20 -9.70
N LEU A 289 -17.89 33.01 -8.69
CA LEU A 289 -17.85 32.63 -7.29
C LEU A 289 -18.77 31.43 -7.00
N PHE A 290 -19.95 31.41 -7.60
CA PHE A 290 -20.86 30.29 -7.48
C PHE A 290 -20.26 29.01 -8.08
N LEU A 291 -19.74 29.06 -9.31
CA LEU A 291 -19.10 27.91 -9.96
C LEU A 291 -17.92 27.38 -9.17
N ALA A 292 -17.07 28.27 -8.63
CA ALA A 292 -15.94 27.87 -7.78
C ALA A 292 -16.39 27.17 -6.49
N ARG A 293 -17.48 27.62 -5.86
CA ARG A 293 -18.05 26.96 -4.66
C ARG A 293 -18.72 25.64 -4.98
N ALA A 294 -19.39 25.55 -6.14
CA ALA A 294 -20.07 24.33 -6.57
C ALA A 294 -19.09 23.18 -6.86
N GLU A 295 -17.92 23.45 -7.44
CA GLU A 295 -16.90 22.46 -7.71
C GLU A 295 -16.30 21.81 -6.44
N HIS A 296 -16.28 22.56 -5.35
CA HIS A 296 -15.75 22.07 -4.07
C HIS A 296 -16.82 21.46 -3.15
N ASN A 297 -18.04 21.21 -3.66
CA ASN A 297 -19.18 20.73 -2.87
C ASN A 297 -19.45 21.55 -1.59
N ASN A 298 -19.09 22.84 -1.59
CA ASN A 298 -19.23 23.73 -0.43
C ASN A 298 -20.61 24.41 -0.38
N ILE A 299 -21.59 23.92 -1.14
CA ILE A 299 -22.96 24.44 -1.16
C ILE A 299 -23.88 23.40 -0.51
N LEU A 300 -24.49 23.79 0.62
CA LEU A 300 -25.51 22.99 1.27
C LEU A 300 -26.86 23.25 0.57
N LEU A 301 -27.38 22.23 -0.10
CA LEU A 301 -28.70 22.30 -0.75
C LEU A 301 -29.82 22.24 0.28
N LYS A 302 -30.82 23.09 0.13
CA LYS A 302 -32.10 23.03 0.84
C LYS A 302 -33.14 22.45 -0.09
N LYS A 303 -33.12 21.13 -0.27
CA LYS A 303 -34.10 20.45 -1.13
C LYS A 303 -35.49 20.50 -0.50
N GLU A 304 -36.48 20.95 -1.24
CA GLU A 304 -37.90 20.97 -0.90
C GLU A 304 -38.76 20.56 -2.11
N PRO A 305 -39.98 20.09 -1.89
CA PRO A 305 -40.87 19.79 -3.00
C PRO A 305 -41.34 21.11 -3.67
N VAL A 306 -40.91 21.33 -4.91
CA VAL A 306 -41.26 22.52 -5.72
C VAL A 306 -42.18 22.10 -6.83
N SER A 307 -43.33 22.76 -6.97
CA SER A 307 -44.25 22.56 -8.10
C SER A 307 -43.58 23.03 -9.39
N SER A 308 -43.45 22.11 -10.38
CA SER A 308 -42.89 22.46 -11.69
C SER A 308 -43.70 23.51 -12.43
N ALA A 309 -45.02 23.38 -12.37
CA ALA A 309 -45.93 24.32 -13.03
C ALA A 309 -45.84 25.75 -12.47
N GLU A 310 -45.76 25.88 -11.11
CA GLU A 310 -45.61 27.19 -10.45
C GLU A 310 -44.25 27.82 -10.76
N ALA A 311 -43.15 27.05 -10.64
CA ALA A 311 -41.81 27.55 -10.86
C ALA A 311 -41.61 28.04 -12.32
N ILE A 312 -42.13 27.29 -13.27
CA ILE A 312 -42.01 27.62 -14.70
C ILE A 312 -42.96 28.79 -15.04
N GLY A 313 -44.21 28.80 -14.54
CA GLY A 313 -45.16 29.88 -14.75
C GLY A 313 -44.62 31.25 -14.34
N ASN A 314 -44.12 31.35 -13.12
CA ASN A 314 -43.52 32.61 -12.61
C ASN A 314 -42.34 33.12 -13.47
N LEU A 315 -41.58 32.25 -14.10
CA LEU A 315 -40.48 32.61 -14.99
C LEU A 315 -40.95 33.00 -16.39
N ILE A 316 -42.03 32.40 -16.89
CA ILE A 316 -42.66 32.81 -18.14
C ILE A 316 -43.22 34.23 -18.00
N ASP A 317 -43.97 34.52 -16.93
CA ASP A 317 -44.48 35.86 -16.63
C ASP A 317 -43.34 36.89 -16.56
N PHE A 318 -42.17 36.49 -15.98
CA PHE A 318 -41.01 37.37 -15.92
C PHE A 318 -40.38 37.64 -17.30
N LEU A 319 -40.41 36.69 -18.22
CA LEU A 319 -39.83 36.78 -19.56
C LEU A 319 -40.85 37.23 -20.64
N GLU A 320 -42.10 37.50 -20.25
CA GLU A 320 -43.19 37.87 -21.15
C GLU A 320 -42.81 39.05 -22.04
N TYR A 321 -42.26 40.12 -21.46
CA TYR A 321 -41.87 41.31 -22.21
C TYR A 321 -40.80 41.02 -23.29
N GLU A 322 -39.76 40.25 -22.97
CA GLU A 322 -38.71 39.88 -23.94
C GLU A 322 -39.23 38.90 -25.00
N ALA A 323 -40.18 38.06 -24.67
CA ALA A 323 -40.82 37.12 -25.57
C ALA A 323 -41.76 37.83 -26.53
N ASP A 324 -42.55 38.80 -26.05
CA ASP A 324 -43.50 39.59 -26.84
C ASP A 324 -42.77 40.46 -27.89
N GLU A 325 -41.59 41.00 -27.58
CA GLU A 325 -40.79 41.75 -28.58
C GLU A 325 -40.47 40.91 -29.83
N LYS A 326 -40.37 39.55 -29.67
CA LYS A 326 -40.12 38.60 -30.76
C LYS A 326 -41.35 37.79 -31.19
N ASN A 327 -42.53 38.08 -30.65
CA ASN A 327 -43.76 37.30 -30.81
C ASN A 327 -43.55 35.80 -30.49
N ILE A 328 -42.76 35.47 -29.45
CA ILE A 328 -42.50 34.10 -29.01
C ILE A 328 -43.68 33.66 -28.12
N THR A 329 -44.14 32.42 -28.35
CA THR A 329 -45.20 31.80 -27.54
C THR A 329 -44.62 30.68 -26.67
N PHE A 330 -45.05 30.59 -25.40
CA PHE A 330 -44.71 29.48 -24.53
C PHE A 330 -45.85 28.44 -24.55
N VAL A 331 -45.45 27.17 -24.72
CA VAL A 331 -46.34 26.01 -24.64
C VAL A 331 -45.86 25.11 -23.51
N THR A 332 -46.65 24.99 -22.47
CA THR A 332 -46.26 24.25 -21.25
C THR A 332 -47.08 22.98 -21.08
N ALA A 333 -46.39 21.87 -20.78
CA ALA A 333 -46.97 20.62 -20.33
C ALA A 333 -46.22 20.19 -19.06
N CYS A 334 -46.53 20.86 -17.96
CA CYS A 334 -45.78 20.76 -16.71
C CYS A 334 -46.60 20.06 -15.65
N GLU A 335 -46.22 18.84 -15.28
CA GLU A 335 -46.84 18.04 -14.21
C GLU A 335 -45.83 17.59 -13.19
N GLY A 336 -46.25 17.53 -11.91
CA GLY A 336 -45.46 16.95 -10.81
C GLY A 336 -44.67 17.97 -10.00
N THR A 337 -43.95 17.42 -9.04
CA THR A 337 -43.08 18.15 -8.12
C THR A 337 -41.64 17.72 -8.27
N LEU A 338 -40.71 18.65 -8.10
CA LEU A 338 -39.26 18.47 -8.14
C LEU A 338 -38.67 18.53 -6.72
N GLN A 339 -37.85 17.61 -6.36
CA GLN A 339 -37.05 17.70 -5.10
C GLN A 339 -35.80 18.53 -5.36
N ALA A 340 -35.91 19.85 -5.15
CA ALA A 340 -34.84 20.78 -5.51
C ALA A 340 -34.74 21.94 -4.54
N ASP A 341 -33.56 22.58 -4.54
CA ASP A 341 -33.41 23.90 -3.93
C ASP A 341 -34.11 24.94 -4.83
N ARG A 342 -35.14 25.61 -4.31
CA ARG A 342 -36.00 26.52 -5.04
C ARG A 342 -35.20 27.62 -5.75
N ILE A 343 -34.21 28.22 -5.08
CA ILE A 343 -33.42 29.33 -5.64
C ILE A 343 -32.55 28.85 -6.79
N LEU A 344 -31.89 27.70 -6.61
CA LEU A 344 -31.02 27.11 -7.63
C LEU A 344 -31.85 26.58 -8.83
N LEU A 345 -33.01 26.01 -8.58
CA LEU A 345 -33.93 25.59 -9.63
C LEU A 345 -34.38 26.77 -10.47
N GLN A 346 -34.80 27.89 -9.85
CA GLN A 346 -35.17 29.11 -10.56
C GLN A 346 -34.00 29.60 -11.42
N ARG A 347 -32.78 29.56 -10.90
CA ARG A 347 -31.60 29.98 -11.64
C ARG A 347 -31.31 29.11 -12.87
N VAL A 348 -31.48 27.78 -12.75
CA VAL A 348 -31.37 26.84 -13.88
C VAL A 348 -32.41 27.11 -14.95
N LEU A 349 -33.67 27.18 -14.53
CA LEU A 349 -34.80 27.41 -15.47
C LEU A 349 -34.68 28.79 -16.15
N LEU A 350 -34.33 29.84 -15.41
CA LEU A 350 -34.11 31.17 -15.97
C LEU A 350 -33.01 31.18 -17.03
N ASN A 351 -31.87 30.49 -16.76
CA ASN A 351 -30.80 30.38 -17.76
C ASN A 351 -31.24 29.65 -19.02
N LEU A 352 -32.04 28.60 -18.91
CA LEU A 352 -32.51 27.87 -20.10
C LEU A 352 -33.59 28.66 -20.85
N LEU A 353 -34.54 29.22 -20.14
CA LEU A 353 -35.66 29.98 -20.78
C LEU A 353 -35.18 31.29 -21.41
N SER A 354 -34.30 32.05 -20.75
CA SER A 354 -33.70 33.24 -21.32
C SER A 354 -32.84 32.94 -22.56
N ASN A 355 -32.12 31.82 -22.57
CA ASN A 355 -31.40 31.33 -23.74
C ASN A 355 -32.38 30.94 -24.85
N ALA A 356 -33.48 30.25 -24.53
CA ALA A 356 -34.50 29.88 -25.52
C ALA A 356 -35.13 31.10 -26.17
N VAL A 357 -35.51 32.13 -25.40
CA VAL A 357 -36.05 33.40 -25.93
C VAL A 357 -35.00 34.13 -26.78
N ARG A 358 -33.77 34.19 -26.29
CA ARG A 358 -32.68 34.93 -26.98
C ARG A 358 -32.36 34.35 -28.36
N TYR A 359 -32.24 33.03 -28.44
CA TYR A 359 -31.73 32.32 -29.63
C TYR A 359 -32.81 31.76 -30.55
N SER A 360 -34.08 31.80 -30.15
CA SER A 360 -35.18 31.47 -31.05
C SER A 360 -35.42 32.56 -32.09
N PRO A 361 -35.85 32.16 -33.31
CA PRO A 361 -36.32 33.11 -34.31
C PRO A 361 -37.62 33.81 -33.88
N GLU A 362 -37.97 34.90 -34.55
CA GLU A 362 -39.26 35.58 -34.33
C GLU A 362 -40.42 34.62 -34.64
N ASN A 363 -41.57 34.83 -33.96
CA ASN A 363 -42.77 34.01 -34.06
C ASN A 363 -42.58 32.52 -33.71
N ALA A 364 -41.56 32.19 -32.92
CA ALA A 364 -41.29 30.82 -32.50
C ALA A 364 -42.17 30.37 -31.34
N ALA A 365 -42.29 29.04 -31.19
CA ALA A 365 -42.93 28.43 -30.02
C ALA A 365 -41.83 27.74 -29.18
N ILE A 366 -41.69 28.14 -27.91
CA ILE A 366 -40.83 27.46 -26.93
C ILE A 366 -41.69 26.49 -26.13
N ARG A 367 -41.32 25.21 -26.14
CA ARG A 367 -42.05 24.16 -25.41
C ARG A 367 -41.31 23.77 -24.13
N ILE A 368 -42.05 23.65 -23.03
CA ILE A 368 -41.49 23.24 -21.74
C ILE A 368 -42.35 22.05 -21.25
N ASN A 369 -41.71 20.91 -21.12
CA ASN A 369 -42.36 19.69 -20.68
C ASN A 369 -41.75 19.20 -19.36
N THR A 370 -42.60 18.76 -18.44
CA THR A 370 -42.15 18.08 -17.21
C THR A 370 -42.94 16.78 -17.07
N TRP A 371 -42.21 15.71 -16.76
CA TRP A 371 -42.83 14.41 -16.44
C TRP A 371 -41.99 13.66 -15.41
N ALA A 372 -42.66 12.89 -14.58
CA ALA A 372 -42.03 11.97 -13.64
C ALA A 372 -41.85 10.60 -14.29
N LYS A 373 -40.67 9.98 -14.06
CA LYS A 373 -40.34 8.62 -14.40
C LYS A 373 -39.90 7.92 -13.12
N GLU A 374 -40.12 6.60 -12.99
CA GLU A 374 -39.98 5.78 -11.76
C GLU A 374 -38.92 6.23 -10.73
N SER A 375 -37.77 6.77 -11.17
CA SER A 375 -36.66 7.18 -10.31
C SER A 375 -36.16 8.62 -10.55
N GLU A 376 -36.77 9.36 -11.47
CA GLU A 376 -36.32 10.71 -11.85
C GLU A 376 -37.47 11.58 -12.31
N THR A 377 -37.35 12.89 -12.12
CA THR A 377 -38.23 13.86 -12.78
C THR A 377 -37.43 14.60 -13.84
N VAL A 378 -37.97 14.65 -15.05
CA VAL A 378 -37.34 15.28 -16.22
C VAL A 378 -38.03 16.59 -16.54
N VAL A 379 -37.23 17.62 -16.77
CA VAL A 379 -37.68 18.92 -17.32
C VAL A 379 -37.01 19.11 -18.67
N GLU A 380 -37.79 19.30 -19.73
CA GLU A 380 -37.29 19.64 -21.07
C GLU A 380 -37.67 21.04 -21.47
N VAL A 381 -36.69 21.80 -21.97
CA VAL A 381 -36.87 23.07 -22.65
C VAL A 381 -36.49 22.87 -24.11
N ILE A 382 -37.46 23.14 -25.01
CA ILE A 382 -37.33 22.87 -26.45
C ILE A 382 -37.54 24.18 -27.18
N ASN A 383 -36.56 24.57 -27.98
CA ASN A 383 -36.67 25.77 -28.81
C ASN A 383 -36.14 25.52 -30.23
N PRO A 384 -36.75 26.13 -31.29
CA PRO A 384 -36.24 26.01 -32.63
C PRO A 384 -34.96 26.82 -32.84
N GLY A 385 -34.11 26.37 -33.77
CA GLY A 385 -32.88 27.07 -34.13
C GLY A 385 -31.99 26.25 -35.06
N PRO A 386 -30.89 26.83 -35.58
CA PRO A 386 -29.96 26.13 -36.41
C PRO A 386 -29.10 25.18 -35.56
N GLU A 387 -28.63 24.07 -36.14
CA GLU A 387 -27.73 23.12 -35.48
C GLU A 387 -26.42 23.81 -35.04
N LEU A 388 -25.89 23.41 -33.90
CA LEU A 388 -24.67 23.97 -33.31
C LEU A 388 -23.45 23.19 -33.77
N ASP A 389 -22.36 23.87 -34.12
CA ASP A 389 -21.12 23.27 -34.64
C ASP A 389 -20.38 22.40 -33.62
N ALA A 390 -20.53 22.67 -32.32
CA ALA A 390 -19.80 21.97 -31.27
C ALA A 390 -20.70 21.69 -30.05
N PRO A 391 -21.68 20.78 -30.15
CA PRO A 391 -22.59 20.47 -29.05
C PRO A 391 -21.93 19.97 -27.77
N ASP A 392 -20.83 19.25 -27.89
CA ASP A 392 -20.08 18.70 -26.73
C ASP A 392 -19.45 19.80 -25.84
N LYS A 393 -19.29 21.03 -26.36
CA LYS A 393 -18.71 22.15 -25.65
C LYS A 393 -19.74 23.07 -24.99
N LEU A 394 -21.04 22.85 -25.21
CA LEU A 394 -22.12 23.70 -24.75
C LEU A 394 -22.11 24.00 -23.25
N PHE A 395 -21.73 22.99 -22.44
CA PHE A 395 -21.68 23.12 -20.99
C PHE A 395 -20.31 23.55 -20.48
N ASN A 396 -19.36 23.85 -21.39
CA ASN A 396 -18.06 24.39 -20.98
C ASN A 396 -18.20 25.84 -20.58
N ARG A 397 -17.37 26.28 -19.63
CA ARG A 397 -17.33 27.68 -19.20
C ARG A 397 -16.88 28.56 -20.35
N PHE A 398 -17.43 29.77 -20.44
CA PHE A 398 -17.12 30.79 -21.44
C PHE A 398 -17.31 30.34 -22.90
N TRP A 399 -17.87 29.17 -23.12
CA TRP A 399 -18.14 28.73 -24.50
C TRP A 399 -19.32 29.50 -25.09
N ARG A 400 -19.14 29.97 -26.34
CA ARG A 400 -20.13 30.69 -27.14
C ARG A 400 -20.04 30.18 -28.58
N GLY A 401 -21.15 29.87 -29.16
CA GLY A 401 -21.23 29.55 -30.61
C GLY A 401 -20.83 30.75 -31.47
N ASP A 402 -20.35 30.52 -32.69
CA ASP A 402 -19.83 31.58 -33.56
C ASP A 402 -20.88 32.67 -33.84
N ASN A 403 -22.13 32.26 -33.98
CA ASN A 403 -23.27 33.19 -34.19
C ASN A 403 -23.65 33.98 -32.93
N ALA A 404 -23.22 33.57 -31.75
CA ALA A 404 -23.54 34.20 -30.48
C ALA A 404 -22.46 35.21 -30.01
N ARG A 405 -21.37 35.41 -30.76
CA ARG A 405 -20.25 36.30 -30.36
C ARG A 405 -20.67 37.77 -30.24
N HIS A 406 -21.73 38.19 -30.97
CA HIS A 406 -22.25 39.55 -30.93
C HIS A 406 -23.42 39.75 -29.97
N SER A 407 -23.91 38.69 -29.31
CA SER A 407 -24.98 38.80 -28.32
C SER A 407 -24.45 39.01 -26.91
N SER A 408 -25.21 39.74 -26.05
CA SER A 408 -24.83 39.95 -24.65
C SER A 408 -24.80 38.62 -23.86
N GLY A 409 -23.74 38.29 -23.17
CA GLY A 409 -23.63 37.10 -22.32
C GLY A 409 -22.22 36.52 -22.26
N TYR A 410 -21.79 36.08 -21.08
CA TYR A 410 -20.40 35.64 -20.77
C TYR A 410 -20.17 34.13 -20.98
N GLY A 411 -21.10 33.39 -21.55
CA GLY A 411 -20.95 31.94 -21.78
C GLY A 411 -20.93 31.08 -20.51
N LEU A 412 -21.46 31.60 -19.39
CA LEU A 412 -21.48 30.88 -18.10
C LEU A 412 -22.83 30.24 -17.76
N GLY A 413 -23.91 30.59 -18.47
CA GLY A 413 -25.27 30.13 -18.13
C GLY A 413 -25.43 28.61 -18.15
N LEU A 414 -25.00 27.96 -19.22
CA LEU A 414 -25.11 26.48 -19.35
C LEU A 414 -24.13 25.73 -18.48
N SER A 415 -22.94 26.26 -18.25
CA SER A 415 -21.98 25.65 -17.26
C SER A 415 -22.55 25.73 -15.86
N MET A 416 -23.27 26.79 -15.52
CA MET A 416 -23.97 26.91 -14.24
C MET A 416 -25.14 25.92 -14.13
N VAL A 417 -25.93 25.75 -15.21
CA VAL A 417 -26.97 24.72 -15.27
C VAL A 417 -26.40 23.36 -14.95
N LYS A 418 -25.31 22.99 -15.60
CA LYS A 418 -24.61 21.72 -15.33
C LYS A 418 -24.18 21.60 -13.89
N ALA A 419 -23.49 22.60 -13.33
CA ALA A 419 -23.00 22.58 -11.94
C ALA A 419 -24.17 22.47 -10.93
N ILE A 420 -25.27 23.15 -11.14
CA ILE A 420 -26.43 23.08 -10.25
C ILE A 420 -27.07 21.68 -10.34
N MET A 421 -27.16 21.11 -11.53
CA MET A 421 -27.69 19.76 -11.70
C MET A 421 -26.83 18.71 -11.03
N GLU A 422 -25.50 18.81 -11.18
CA GLU A 422 -24.53 17.94 -10.47
C GLU A 422 -24.66 18.06 -8.93
N LEU A 423 -24.82 19.26 -8.39
CA LEU A 423 -25.10 19.47 -6.95
C LEU A 423 -26.39 18.75 -6.50
N HIS A 424 -27.42 18.73 -7.32
CA HIS A 424 -28.68 18.03 -7.04
C HIS A 424 -28.57 16.51 -7.18
N GLY A 425 -27.42 16.00 -7.70
CA GLY A 425 -27.21 14.58 -8.03
C GLY A 425 -27.88 14.17 -9.32
N GLY A 426 -28.26 15.15 -10.14
CA GLY A 426 -28.92 14.98 -11.44
C GLY A 426 -27.97 15.21 -12.62
N SER A 427 -28.53 15.33 -13.83
CA SER A 427 -27.77 15.62 -15.04
C SER A 427 -28.47 16.66 -15.93
N ALA A 428 -27.65 17.39 -16.72
CA ALA A 428 -28.12 18.26 -17.80
C ALA A 428 -27.62 17.71 -19.15
N GLU A 429 -28.51 17.47 -20.09
CA GLU A 429 -28.21 16.90 -21.38
C GLU A 429 -28.73 17.84 -22.51
N TYR A 430 -28.04 17.79 -23.62
CA TYR A 430 -28.47 18.51 -24.85
C TYR A 430 -28.55 17.54 -26.01
N ARG A 431 -29.55 17.70 -26.83
CA ARG A 431 -29.66 17.05 -28.14
C ARG A 431 -30.27 17.99 -29.16
N PHE A 432 -29.93 17.79 -30.42
CA PHE A 432 -30.58 18.48 -31.57
C PHE A 432 -31.36 17.46 -32.35
N ALA A 433 -32.62 17.76 -32.62
CA ALA A 433 -33.48 16.89 -33.42
C ALA A 433 -34.55 17.70 -34.12
N LYS A 434 -34.81 17.40 -35.38
CA LYS A 434 -35.87 18.01 -36.20
C LYS A 434 -35.85 19.56 -36.28
N GLY A 435 -34.63 20.16 -36.23
CA GLY A 435 -34.48 21.60 -36.25
C GLY A 435 -34.72 22.29 -34.91
N GLU A 436 -34.69 21.55 -33.84
CA GLU A 436 -34.95 22.05 -32.48
C GLU A 436 -33.83 21.66 -31.53
N HIS A 437 -33.49 22.60 -30.64
CA HIS A 437 -32.63 22.40 -29.50
C HIS A 437 -33.46 21.86 -28.34
N ILE A 438 -33.00 20.76 -27.72
CA ILE A 438 -33.68 20.10 -26.61
C ILE A 438 -32.71 20.04 -25.46
N PHE A 439 -32.98 20.79 -24.39
CA PHE A 439 -32.25 20.75 -23.12
C PHE A 439 -33.04 19.94 -22.11
N SER A 440 -32.49 18.85 -21.64
CA SER A 440 -33.12 17.93 -20.68
C SER A 440 -32.41 17.99 -19.34
N LEU A 441 -33.15 18.31 -18.28
CA LEU A 441 -32.69 18.29 -16.88
C LEU A 441 -33.29 17.08 -16.19
N ARG A 442 -32.44 16.22 -15.59
CA ARG A 442 -32.89 15.04 -14.87
C ARG A 442 -32.62 15.22 -13.38
N PHE A 443 -33.68 15.28 -12.60
CA PHE A 443 -33.61 15.34 -11.14
C PHE A 443 -33.85 13.94 -10.56
N PRO A 444 -33.01 13.43 -9.66
CA PRO A 444 -33.33 12.20 -8.96
C PRO A 444 -34.59 12.37 -8.09
N ALA A 445 -35.36 11.28 -7.93
CA ALA A 445 -36.61 11.28 -7.19
C ALA A 445 -36.41 11.52 -5.68
#